data_8f9b8dd9d4be9c0a965019942516509b
#
_entry.id   8f9b8dd9d4be9c0a965019942516509b
#
_cell.length_a   1.000
_cell.length_b   1.000
_cell.length_c   1.000
_cell.angle_alpha   90.00
_cell.angle_beta   90.00
_cell.angle_gamma   90.00
#
_symmetry.space_group_name_H-M   'P 1'
#
loop_
_entity.id
_entity.type
_entity.pdbx_description
1 polymer ?
#
loop_
_entity_poly.entity_id
_entity_poly.type
_entity_poly.pdbx_seq_one_letter_code
_entity_poly.pdbx_strand_id
1 'polypeptide(L)'
;MKNRSLFVQSLSAQIFCGLLIAVASLALSSCHSSEYYYYKFPQYTFANRPKPPSKLAQRVMVSFTANGTQGGLQILDAKRDIRSNIQNTIPTFPVAGYSSGYPSMIFNFPEQVHGYVYSKTDGSLQIIDYSKESQSGSAGKFPGSPSIAIPPTFTHYYAAAEAAGQLVVVDNTTGSSYGLNLPDIDKVSVNQGDTVVLAMVRNSNIIYRLVKLNSNQFPTAMQAIQSTGAADCQPVNLPVYCIVPVNPGGSASNFDRPVGAYFSLDGSTAFILNCGPECGGNTASLTLLRQGVLNVNTIPTSTPDNSAFISNVPVPGGVTVALSDATTLYVAGQQQMPDGLFTGYLSTVDLAAAANSPSTAVTGKYPISDGNHSKLLFADDNTLWIGSQFCATGERQKLGQNYNCLTRFDRGAKTAQIIPNVTPGGATTVAYPNTNQNLYYYGDLTGLCWVQNFHKIYTAYGGQVHAFNTADGSEIDNQFITVQGTALDVAYLDAITNADN
;
A
#
# COMPACT_ATOMS: atom_id res chain seq x y z
N MET A 1 -47.92 6.30 -65.00
CA MET A 1 -47.58 6.90 -63.70
C MET A 1 -47.72 5.99 -62.47
N LYS A 2 -48.18 4.72 -62.60
CA LYS A 2 -48.31 3.79 -61.45
C LYS A 2 -47.01 3.08 -60.99
N ASN A 3 -46.00 2.95 -61.86
CA ASN A 3 -44.79 2.19 -61.53
C ASN A 3 -43.72 2.95 -60.74
N ARG A 4 -43.80 4.28 -60.67
CA ARG A 4 -42.81 5.07 -59.88
C ARG A 4 -43.09 5.07 -58.36
N SER A 5 -44.34 4.92 -57.95
CA SER A 5 -44.71 4.92 -56.52
C SER A 5 -44.31 3.63 -55.81
N LEU A 6 -44.36 2.49 -56.47
CA LEU A 6 -43.98 1.20 -55.94
C LEU A 6 -42.43 1.07 -55.74
N PHE A 7 -41.67 1.68 -56.66
CA PHE A 7 -40.20 1.67 -56.55
C PHE A 7 -39.70 2.51 -55.36
N VAL A 8 -40.33 3.67 -55.14
CA VAL A 8 -39.99 4.58 -53.99
C VAL A 8 -40.38 3.92 -52.67
N GLN A 9 -41.51 3.25 -52.60
CA GLN A 9 -41.94 2.52 -51.39
C GLN A 9 -41.04 1.31 -51.05
N SER A 10 -40.52 0.62 -52.03
CA SER A 10 -39.58 -0.51 -51.81
C SER A 10 -38.21 -0.01 -51.39
N LEU A 11 -37.74 1.12 -51.95
CA LEU A 11 -36.45 1.73 -51.57
C LEU A 11 -36.48 2.27 -50.15
N SER A 12 -37.57 2.92 -49.76
CA SER A 12 -37.70 3.47 -48.39
C SER A 12 -37.83 2.33 -47.33
N ALA A 13 -38.49 1.22 -47.68
CA ALA A 13 -38.56 0.06 -46.80
C ALA A 13 -37.20 -0.63 -46.64
N GLN A 14 -36.40 -0.70 -47.69
CA GLN A 14 -35.05 -1.28 -47.64
C GLN A 14 -34.08 -0.39 -46.83
N ILE A 15 -34.17 0.91 -46.99
CA ILE A 15 -33.37 1.88 -46.18
C ILE A 15 -33.77 1.80 -44.73
N PHE A 16 -35.06 1.72 -44.41
CA PHE A 16 -35.55 1.60 -43.04
C PHE A 16 -35.15 0.26 -42.38
N CYS A 17 -35.21 -0.84 -43.11
CA CYS A 17 -34.74 -2.13 -42.63
C CYS A 17 -33.23 -2.14 -42.42
N GLY A 18 -32.44 -1.52 -43.32
CA GLY A 18 -30.99 -1.38 -43.18
C GLY A 18 -30.59 -0.53 -41.98
N LEU A 19 -31.33 0.56 -41.72
CA LEU A 19 -31.12 1.40 -40.55
C LEU A 19 -31.48 0.68 -39.22
N LEU A 20 -32.56 -0.08 -39.21
CA LEU A 20 -32.94 -0.92 -38.07
C LEU A 20 -31.92 -2.00 -37.76
N ILE A 21 -31.36 -2.65 -38.76
CA ILE A 21 -30.30 -3.65 -38.60
C ILE A 21 -29.00 -2.99 -38.10
N ALA A 22 -28.66 -1.81 -38.61
CA ALA A 22 -27.50 -1.04 -38.14
C ALA A 22 -27.65 -0.59 -36.69
N VAL A 23 -28.84 -0.11 -36.29
CA VAL A 23 -29.13 0.27 -34.89
C VAL A 23 -29.16 -0.96 -33.99
N ALA A 24 -29.73 -2.08 -34.44
CA ALA A 24 -29.73 -3.32 -33.68
C ALA A 24 -28.30 -3.89 -33.53
N SER A 25 -27.45 -3.80 -34.55
CA SER A 25 -26.05 -4.23 -34.44
C SER A 25 -25.23 -3.32 -33.54
N LEU A 26 -25.49 -2.01 -33.52
CA LEU A 26 -24.90 -1.07 -32.57
C LEU A 26 -25.39 -1.31 -31.15
N ALA A 27 -26.66 -1.61 -30.96
CA ALA A 27 -27.23 -1.94 -29.66
C ALA A 27 -26.70 -3.30 -29.14
N LEU A 28 -26.48 -4.26 -30.01
CA LEU A 28 -25.88 -5.56 -29.65
C LEU A 28 -24.38 -5.43 -29.36
N SER A 29 -23.68 -4.48 -29.98
CA SER A 29 -22.28 -4.22 -29.66
C SER A 29 -22.10 -3.44 -28.36
N SER A 30 -23.12 -2.71 -27.89
CA SER A 30 -23.09 -2.03 -26.59
C SER A 30 -23.45 -2.91 -25.40
N CYS A 31 -23.97 -4.11 -25.63
CA CYS A 31 -24.14 -5.15 -24.61
C CYS A 31 -22.86 -5.98 -24.38
N HIS A 32 -21.70 -5.38 -24.56
CA HIS A 32 -20.50 -5.92 -23.96
C HIS A 32 -20.53 -5.57 -22.48
N SER A 33 -21.23 -6.46 -21.75
CA SER A 33 -21.19 -6.46 -20.31
C SER A 33 -19.73 -6.50 -19.86
N SER A 34 -19.47 -5.91 -18.74
CA SER A 34 -18.20 -6.05 -18.03
C SER A 34 -17.71 -7.50 -17.94
N GLU A 35 -18.60 -8.49 -18.02
CA GLU A 35 -18.30 -9.92 -18.14
C GLU A 35 -17.35 -10.23 -19.31
N TYR A 36 -17.48 -9.55 -20.43
CA TYR A 36 -16.60 -9.77 -21.58
C TYR A 36 -15.15 -9.40 -21.27
N TYR A 37 -14.92 -8.38 -20.47
CA TYR A 37 -13.58 -8.02 -20.01
C TYR A 37 -12.96 -9.11 -19.15
N TYR A 38 -13.72 -9.73 -18.26
CA TYR A 38 -13.21 -10.74 -17.34
C TYR A 38 -12.96 -12.10 -17.99
N TYR A 39 -13.56 -12.39 -19.12
CA TYR A 39 -13.43 -13.68 -19.81
C TYR A 39 -12.45 -13.67 -20.99
N LYS A 40 -12.03 -12.50 -21.48
CA LYS A 40 -11.16 -12.37 -22.66
C LYS A 40 -9.74 -11.91 -22.36
N PHE A 41 -9.29 -12.04 -21.15
CA PHE A 41 -7.92 -11.70 -20.84
C PHE A 41 -6.91 -12.56 -21.59
N PRO A 42 -5.71 -12.01 -21.87
CA PRO A 42 -4.63 -12.84 -22.39
C PRO A 42 -4.47 -14.03 -21.44
N GLN A 43 -4.49 -15.20 -22.01
CA GLN A 43 -4.32 -16.42 -21.22
C GLN A 43 -2.94 -16.33 -20.58
N TYR A 44 -2.90 -16.39 -19.28
CA TYR A 44 -1.64 -16.52 -18.58
C TYR A 44 -1.02 -17.86 -18.94
N THR A 45 0.15 -17.81 -19.57
CA THR A 45 0.76 -18.99 -20.16
C THR A 45 1.72 -19.72 -19.23
N PHE A 46 2.04 -19.16 -18.07
CA PHE A 46 3.12 -19.60 -17.20
C PHE A 46 4.48 -19.72 -17.92
N ALA A 47 4.66 -18.98 -19.01
CA ALA A 47 5.83 -19.13 -19.88
C ALA A 47 7.15 -19.00 -19.14
N ASN A 48 7.19 -18.12 -18.13
CA ASN A 48 8.38 -17.86 -17.31
C ASN A 48 8.23 -18.33 -15.84
N ARG A 49 7.17 -19.06 -15.52
CA ARG A 49 6.89 -19.52 -14.15
C ARG A 49 6.43 -20.98 -14.15
N PRO A 50 6.81 -21.77 -13.13
CA PRO A 50 6.27 -23.09 -12.95
C PRO A 50 4.75 -23.05 -12.74
N LYS A 51 4.04 -24.01 -13.29
CA LYS A 51 2.60 -24.15 -13.03
C LYS A 51 2.37 -24.55 -11.58
N PRO A 52 1.60 -23.78 -10.80
CA PRO A 52 1.40 -24.05 -9.37
C PRO A 52 0.49 -25.28 -9.13
N PRO A 53 0.54 -25.88 -7.93
CA PRO A 53 -0.28 -27.04 -7.56
C PRO A 53 -1.79 -26.82 -7.73
N SER A 54 -2.31 -25.64 -7.39
CA SER A 54 -3.73 -25.27 -7.60
C SER A 54 -4.14 -25.24 -9.06
N LYS A 55 -3.17 -25.11 -9.99
CA LYS A 55 -3.37 -24.92 -11.45
C LYS A 55 -4.12 -23.63 -11.79
N LEU A 56 -4.27 -22.70 -10.86
CA LEU A 56 -4.86 -21.40 -11.10
C LEU A 56 -3.92 -20.52 -11.92
N ALA A 57 -4.48 -19.78 -12.86
CA ALA A 57 -3.71 -18.88 -13.71
C ALA A 57 -3.48 -17.52 -13.07
N GLN A 58 -4.37 -17.09 -12.20
CA GLN A 58 -4.33 -15.80 -11.50
C GLN A 58 -4.72 -16.03 -10.05
N ARG A 59 -3.82 -15.68 -9.12
CA ARG A 59 -3.96 -16.03 -7.71
C ARG A 59 -3.87 -14.83 -6.81
N VAL A 60 -4.83 -14.71 -5.90
CA VAL A 60 -4.73 -13.81 -4.75
C VAL A 60 -4.51 -14.65 -3.49
N MET A 61 -3.47 -14.35 -2.76
CA MET A 61 -3.24 -14.92 -1.43
C MET A 61 -3.88 -14.02 -0.38
N VAL A 62 -4.59 -14.65 0.55
CA VAL A 62 -5.23 -14.00 1.68
C VAL A 62 -4.63 -14.57 2.96
N SER A 63 -4.19 -13.71 3.86
CA SER A 63 -3.87 -14.08 5.23
C SER A 63 -5.11 -13.91 6.11
N PHE A 64 -5.31 -14.82 7.04
CA PHE A 64 -6.49 -14.80 7.92
C PHE A 64 -6.17 -15.34 9.31
N THR A 65 -7.01 -14.98 10.27
CA THR A 65 -7.02 -15.57 11.61
C THR A 65 -8.41 -16.08 11.98
N ALA A 66 -8.49 -17.29 12.51
CA ALA A 66 -9.75 -17.86 12.95
C ALA A 66 -10.23 -17.31 14.29
N ASN A 67 -9.28 -17.04 15.20
CA ASN A 67 -9.59 -16.63 16.58
C ASN A 67 -8.50 -15.77 17.23
N GLY A 68 -7.64 -15.13 16.43
CA GLY A 68 -6.50 -14.34 16.92
C GLY A 68 -5.26 -15.17 17.33
N THR A 69 -5.39 -16.49 17.47
CA THR A 69 -4.31 -17.39 17.85
C THR A 69 -4.06 -18.51 16.84
N GLN A 70 -5.01 -18.75 15.94
CA GLN A 70 -4.92 -19.68 14.83
C GLN A 70 -5.21 -18.96 13.54
N GLY A 71 -4.33 -19.05 12.59
CA GLY A 71 -4.46 -18.42 11.30
C GLY A 71 -3.79 -19.23 10.20
N GLY A 72 -3.87 -18.71 9.00
CA GLY A 72 -3.33 -19.37 7.83
C GLY A 72 -3.30 -18.49 6.61
N LEU A 73 -2.95 -19.10 5.50
CA LEU A 73 -2.93 -18.48 4.19
C LEU A 73 -3.82 -19.30 3.25
N GLN A 74 -4.65 -18.59 2.48
CA GLN A 74 -5.47 -19.19 1.43
C GLN A 74 -5.22 -18.51 0.09
N ILE A 75 -5.28 -19.28 -0.99
CA ILE A 75 -5.15 -18.81 -2.36
C ILE A 75 -6.52 -18.85 -3.01
N LEU A 76 -6.92 -17.76 -3.62
CA LEU A 76 -8.16 -17.57 -4.36
C LEU A 76 -7.88 -17.49 -5.86
N ASP A 77 -8.84 -17.92 -6.69
CA ASP A 77 -8.83 -17.68 -8.13
C ASP A 77 -9.26 -16.23 -8.43
N ALA A 78 -8.28 -15.37 -8.69
CA ALA A 78 -8.52 -13.96 -8.99
C ALA A 78 -9.20 -13.72 -10.35
N LYS A 79 -9.20 -14.71 -11.24
CA LYS A 79 -9.84 -14.61 -12.56
C LYS A 79 -11.36 -14.81 -12.46
N ARG A 80 -11.82 -15.57 -11.47
CA ARG A 80 -13.23 -15.91 -11.34
C ARG A 80 -14.05 -14.68 -10.94
N ASP A 81 -15.08 -14.43 -11.72
CA ASP A 81 -16.07 -13.39 -11.46
C ASP A 81 -17.43 -14.05 -11.22
N ILE A 82 -18.04 -13.81 -10.07
CA ILE A 82 -19.28 -14.49 -9.65
C ILE A 82 -20.44 -13.52 -9.45
N ARG A 83 -20.48 -12.43 -10.20
CA ARG A 83 -21.47 -11.35 -10.08
C ARG A 83 -22.93 -11.77 -10.04
N SER A 84 -23.29 -12.87 -10.64
CA SER A 84 -24.70 -13.17 -10.91
C SER A 84 -25.08 -14.61 -10.69
N ASN A 85 -24.28 -15.40 -10.01
CA ASN A 85 -24.51 -16.84 -10.04
C ASN A 85 -24.83 -17.45 -8.68
N ILE A 86 -25.66 -18.45 -8.71
CA ILE A 86 -26.09 -19.27 -7.59
C ILE A 86 -24.98 -20.21 -7.04
N GLN A 87 -23.92 -20.43 -7.79
CA GLN A 87 -22.79 -21.30 -7.38
C GLN A 87 -21.58 -20.48 -6.97
N ASN A 88 -21.76 -19.69 -6.01
CA ASN A 88 -20.96 -18.49 -5.77
C ASN A 88 -19.70 -18.68 -4.93
N THR A 89 -19.26 -19.88 -4.69
CA THR A 89 -18.07 -20.11 -3.89
C THR A 89 -16.82 -20.02 -4.76
N ILE A 90 -15.94 -19.07 -4.49
CA ILE A 90 -14.60 -19.09 -5.06
C ILE A 90 -13.83 -20.21 -4.37
N PRO A 91 -13.28 -21.17 -5.12
CA PRO A 91 -12.46 -22.22 -4.53
C PRO A 91 -11.24 -21.60 -3.82
N THR A 92 -10.99 -22.06 -2.61
CA THR A 92 -9.81 -21.66 -1.83
C THR A 92 -8.85 -22.82 -1.72
N PHE A 93 -7.56 -22.52 -1.80
CA PHE A 93 -6.48 -23.50 -1.68
C PHE A 93 -5.57 -23.08 -0.52
N PRO A 94 -5.32 -23.93 0.47
CA PRO A 94 -4.42 -23.59 1.56
C PRO A 94 -2.97 -23.55 1.06
N VAL A 95 -2.16 -22.67 1.65
CA VAL A 95 -0.72 -22.67 1.46
C VAL A 95 -0.12 -23.77 2.33
N ALA A 96 0.50 -24.76 1.71
CA ALA A 96 0.98 -25.95 2.40
C ALA A 96 2.12 -25.64 3.39
N GLY A 97 2.10 -26.26 4.54
CA GLY A 97 3.13 -26.13 5.57
C GLY A 97 3.14 -24.80 6.34
N TYR A 98 2.32 -23.85 5.95
CA TYR A 98 2.19 -22.59 6.71
C TYR A 98 1.34 -22.79 7.96
N SER A 99 1.85 -22.34 9.09
CA SER A 99 1.14 -22.35 10.38
C SER A 99 1.57 -21.15 11.20
N SER A 100 0.62 -20.28 11.53
CA SER A 100 0.86 -19.10 12.37
C SER A 100 -0.46 -18.65 13.01
N GLY A 101 -0.36 -17.95 14.13
CA GLY A 101 -1.54 -17.45 14.84
C GLY A 101 -2.17 -16.24 14.18
N TYR A 102 -1.34 -15.24 13.80
CA TYR A 102 -1.83 -13.95 13.29
C TYR A 102 -0.94 -13.42 12.17
N PRO A 103 -1.10 -13.91 10.94
CA PRO A 103 -0.34 -13.46 9.77
C PRO A 103 -0.81 -12.06 9.33
N SER A 104 -0.21 -11.02 9.89
CA SER A 104 -0.72 -9.64 9.79
C SER A 104 -0.19 -8.84 8.60
N MET A 105 0.91 -9.25 7.97
CA MET A 105 1.50 -8.53 6.83
C MET A 105 2.03 -9.51 5.80
N ILE A 106 1.74 -9.23 4.53
CA ILE A 106 2.29 -9.94 3.39
C ILE A 106 3.22 -8.98 2.64
N PHE A 107 4.46 -9.40 2.43
CA PHE A 107 5.43 -8.72 1.57
C PHE A 107 5.52 -9.52 0.28
N ASN A 108 5.00 -8.95 -0.80
CA ASN A 108 4.79 -9.65 -2.06
C ASN A 108 5.90 -9.34 -3.08
N PHE A 109 6.55 -10.37 -3.60
CA PHE A 109 7.58 -10.27 -4.63
C PHE A 109 7.27 -11.23 -5.79
N PRO A 110 6.22 -10.93 -6.59
CA PRO A 110 5.76 -11.82 -7.65
C PRO A 110 6.82 -12.07 -8.73
N GLU A 111 7.65 -11.09 -9.07
CA GLU A 111 8.76 -11.30 -10.02
C GLU A 111 9.77 -12.34 -9.54
N GLN A 112 9.94 -12.47 -8.25
CA GLN A 112 10.82 -13.46 -7.63
C GLN A 112 10.10 -14.79 -7.31
N VAL A 113 8.80 -14.86 -7.63
CA VAL A 113 7.93 -16.03 -7.37
C VAL A 113 7.89 -16.42 -5.89
N HIS A 114 8.04 -15.46 -5.00
CA HIS A 114 7.93 -15.68 -3.56
C HIS A 114 7.46 -14.42 -2.83
N GLY A 115 7.14 -14.59 -1.56
CA GLY A 115 6.83 -13.52 -0.64
C GLY A 115 7.16 -13.90 0.78
N TYR A 116 6.98 -12.93 1.68
CA TYR A 116 7.18 -13.13 3.11
C TYR A 116 5.90 -12.82 3.84
N VAL A 117 5.64 -13.58 4.89
CA VAL A 117 4.47 -13.35 5.75
C VAL A 117 4.93 -13.21 7.19
N TYR A 118 4.63 -12.07 7.76
CA TYR A 118 4.92 -11.77 9.16
C TYR A 118 3.74 -12.15 10.04
N SER A 119 4.02 -12.88 11.10
CA SER A 119 3.06 -13.23 12.15
C SER A 119 3.25 -12.38 13.39
N LYS A 120 2.23 -11.60 13.75
CA LYS A 120 2.26 -10.76 14.94
C LYS A 120 2.34 -11.54 16.25
N THR A 121 1.77 -12.74 16.31
CA THR A 121 1.68 -13.54 17.53
C THR A 121 3.03 -14.05 18.02
N ASP A 122 3.84 -14.61 17.12
CA ASP A 122 5.13 -15.21 17.44
C ASP A 122 6.34 -14.46 16.87
N GLY A 123 6.05 -13.37 16.13
CA GLY A 123 7.06 -12.54 15.49
C GLY A 123 7.79 -13.20 14.32
N SER A 124 7.32 -14.35 13.85
CA SER A 124 7.99 -15.06 12.76
C SER A 124 7.79 -14.36 11.41
N LEU A 125 8.85 -14.32 10.60
CA LEU A 125 8.81 -13.92 9.20
C LEU A 125 9.07 -15.17 8.35
N GLN A 126 8.05 -15.68 7.70
CA GLN A 126 8.07 -16.91 6.94
C GLN A 126 8.11 -16.64 5.44
N ILE A 127 8.85 -17.47 4.69
CA ILE A 127 9.01 -17.36 3.23
C ILE A 127 8.02 -18.30 2.56
N ILE A 128 7.28 -17.77 1.59
CA ILE A 128 6.28 -18.52 0.81
C ILE A 128 6.77 -18.63 -0.64
N ASP A 129 6.89 -19.85 -1.11
CA ASP A 129 7.20 -20.18 -2.51
C ASP A 129 5.91 -20.27 -3.32
N TYR A 130 5.70 -19.30 -4.22
CA TYR A 130 4.48 -19.23 -5.03
C TYR A 130 4.39 -20.33 -6.09
N SER A 131 5.52 -20.87 -6.51
CA SER A 131 5.55 -21.97 -7.47
C SER A 131 5.06 -23.29 -6.86
N LYS A 132 5.28 -23.47 -5.56
CA LYS A 132 4.88 -24.65 -4.79
C LYS A 132 3.64 -24.43 -3.95
N GLU A 133 3.19 -23.16 -3.82
CA GLU A 133 2.10 -22.78 -2.93
C GLU A 133 2.31 -23.31 -1.50
N SER A 134 3.53 -23.14 -1.01
CA SER A 134 3.94 -23.69 0.27
C SER A 134 4.95 -22.79 0.99
N GLN A 135 5.00 -22.91 2.31
CA GLN A 135 6.11 -22.36 3.08
C GLN A 135 7.42 -23.03 2.68
N SER A 136 8.45 -22.25 2.39
CA SER A 136 9.77 -22.75 1.99
C SER A 136 10.87 -22.52 3.02
N GLY A 137 10.63 -21.67 4.03
CA GLY A 137 11.61 -21.35 5.04
C GLY A 137 11.16 -20.25 6.00
N SER A 138 12.11 -19.76 6.80
CA SER A 138 11.93 -18.63 7.72
C SER A 138 13.08 -17.64 7.53
N ALA A 139 12.74 -16.35 7.45
CA ALA A 139 13.69 -15.26 7.36
C ALA A 139 14.11 -14.71 8.75
N GLY A 140 13.51 -15.20 9.83
CA GLY A 140 13.84 -14.79 11.18
C GLY A 140 12.64 -14.58 12.09
N LYS A 141 12.91 -14.04 13.27
CA LYS A 141 11.90 -13.68 14.27
C LYS A 141 12.09 -12.22 14.71
N PHE A 142 11.01 -11.47 14.67
CA PHE A 142 10.95 -10.05 15.01
C PHE A 142 9.77 -9.78 15.96
N PRO A 143 9.84 -10.25 17.21
CA PRO A 143 8.71 -10.17 18.13
C PRO A 143 8.30 -8.73 18.43
N GLY A 144 6.99 -8.47 18.41
CA GLY A 144 6.43 -7.16 18.72
C GLY A 144 6.87 -6.06 17.77
N SER A 145 7.08 -6.37 16.47
CA SER A 145 7.50 -5.39 15.47
C SER A 145 6.29 -4.80 14.74
N PRO A 146 5.97 -3.50 14.92
CA PRO A 146 4.91 -2.83 14.18
C PRO A 146 5.30 -2.54 12.72
N SER A 147 6.59 -2.53 12.41
CA SER A 147 7.11 -2.24 11.07
C SER A 147 8.27 -3.14 10.71
N ILE A 148 8.17 -3.75 9.53
CA ILE A 148 9.22 -4.53 8.89
C ILE A 148 9.45 -3.96 7.50
N ALA A 149 10.70 -3.97 7.03
CA ALA A 149 11.06 -3.59 5.69
C ALA A 149 11.96 -4.66 5.05
N ILE A 150 11.59 -5.06 3.84
CA ILE A 150 12.30 -6.06 3.05
C ILE A 150 12.58 -5.42 1.68
N PRO A 151 13.80 -4.94 1.42
CA PRO A 151 14.15 -4.40 0.10
C PRO A 151 14.21 -5.53 -0.95
N PRO A 152 13.93 -5.23 -2.23
CA PRO A 152 13.95 -6.24 -3.31
C PRO A 152 15.32 -6.90 -3.58
N THR A 153 16.38 -6.36 -2.99
CA THR A 153 17.71 -6.97 -3.02
C THR A 153 17.83 -8.21 -2.16
N PHE A 154 16.96 -8.34 -1.14
CA PHE A 154 16.98 -9.42 -0.13
C PHE A 154 18.31 -9.62 0.59
N THR A 155 19.20 -8.62 0.57
CA THR A 155 20.48 -8.68 1.26
C THR A 155 20.33 -8.46 2.75
N HIS A 156 19.38 -7.65 3.14
CA HIS A 156 19.05 -7.40 4.55
C HIS A 156 17.54 -7.45 4.78
N TYR A 157 17.15 -7.72 6.03
CA TYR A 157 15.81 -7.51 6.56
C TYR A 157 15.90 -6.56 7.75
N TYR A 158 14.93 -5.66 7.86
CA TYR A 158 14.89 -4.64 8.91
C TYR A 158 13.59 -4.72 9.67
N ALA A 159 13.65 -4.53 10.99
CA ALA A 159 12.46 -4.48 11.81
C ALA A 159 12.58 -3.42 12.91
N ALA A 160 11.51 -2.64 13.09
CA ALA A 160 11.31 -1.85 14.29
C ALA A 160 10.77 -2.76 15.39
N ALA A 161 11.65 -3.36 16.18
CA ALA A 161 11.28 -4.24 17.28
C ALA A 161 10.92 -3.40 18.51
N GLU A 162 9.71 -2.82 18.52
CA GLU A 162 9.25 -1.88 19.54
C GLU A 162 9.31 -2.49 20.95
N ALA A 163 8.84 -3.72 21.12
CA ALA A 163 8.85 -4.40 22.43
C ALA A 163 10.25 -4.58 23.00
N ALA A 164 11.27 -4.67 22.13
CA ALA A 164 12.67 -4.76 22.52
C ALA A 164 13.37 -3.39 22.57
N GLY A 165 12.72 -2.33 22.06
CA GLY A 165 13.33 -1.01 21.91
C GLY A 165 14.53 -1.01 20.97
N GLN A 166 14.46 -1.76 19.84
CA GLN A 166 15.60 -1.97 18.97
C GLN A 166 15.25 -1.83 17.50
N LEU A 167 16.15 -1.23 16.72
CA LEU A 167 16.22 -1.50 15.29
C LEU A 167 16.98 -2.83 15.09
N VAL A 168 16.30 -3.81 14.51
CA VAL A 168 16.92 -5.07 14.17
C VAL A 168 17.33 -5.06 12.70
N VAL A 169 18.58 -5.44 12.44
CA VAL A 169 19.17 -5.62 11.10
C VAL A 169 19.56 -7.09 10.97
N VAL A 170 19.03 -7.77 9.98
CA VAL A 170 19.44 -9.13 9.64
C VAL A 170 20.16 -9.10 8.31
N ASP A 171 21.43 -9.46 8.30
CA ASP A 171 22.22 -9.68 7.08
C ASP A 171 21.93 -11.10 6.57
N ASN A 172 21.13 -11.18 5.51
CA ASN A 172 20.70 -12.44 4.94
C ASN A 172 21.84 -13.21 4.25
N THR A 173 22.95 -12.54 3.91
CA THR A 173 24.09 -13.17 3.25
C THR A 173 24.96 -13.95 4.25
N THR A 174 25.05 -13.44 5.47
CA THR A 174 25.84 -14.06 6.55
C THR A 174 24.99 -14.78 7.58
N GLY A 175 23.67 -14.54 7.59
CA GLY A 175 22.75 -15.00 8.62
C GLY A 175 22.92 -14.26 9.97
N SER A 176 23.71 -13.20 10.01
CA SER A 176 23.97 -12.43 11.24
C SER A 176 22.82 -11.46 11.55
N SER A 177 22.52 -11.29 12.83
CA SER A 177 21.50 -10.35 13.31
C SER A 177 22.11 -9.35 14.28
N TYR A 178 21.72 -8.07 14.14
CA TYR A 178 22.20 -6.95 14.95
C TYR A 178 21.00 -6.23 15.55
N GLY A 179 20.96 -6.05 16.86
CA GLY A 179 19.97 -5.27 17.57
C GLY A 179 20.59 -3.95 18.04
N LEU A 180 20.18 -2.83 17.45
CA LEU A 180 20.64 -1.49 17.80
C LEU A 180 19.64 -0.84 18.73
N ASN A 181 20.08 -0.42 19.90
CA ASN A 181 19.21 0.12 20.94
C ASN A 181 18.62 1.47 20.51
N LEU A 182 17.31 1.51 20.33
CA LEU A 182 16.52 2.67 19.96
C LEU A 182 15.13 2.58 20.59
N PRO A 183 15.01 3.05 21.86
CA PRO A 183 13.72 2.99 22.57
C PRO A 183 12.58 3.69 21.79
N ASP A 184 11.39 3.16 21.93
CA ASP A 184 10.16 3.65 21.29
C ASP A 184 10.22 3.70 19.76
N ILE A 185 11.10 2.90 19.13
CA ILE A 185 11.13 2.75 17.69
C ILE A 185 9.78 2.24 17.18
N ASP A 186 9.23 2.91 16.17
CA ASP A 186 7.89 2.62 15.64
C ASP A 186 7.91 2.22 14.15
N LYS A 187 8.77 2.85 13.38
CA LYS A 187 8.82 2.64 11.92
C LYS A 187 10.24 2.49 11.42
N VAL A 188 10.42 1.59 10.46
CA VAL A 188 11.60 1.53 9.61
C VAL A 188 11.20 1.71 8.15
N SER A 189 11.95 2.54 7.43
CA SER A 189 11.78 2.79 6.00
C SER A 189 13.09 2.56 5.27
N VAL A 190 13.05 1.80 4.18
CA VAL A 190 14.24 1.40 3.41
C VAL A 190 13.98 1.66 1.94
N ASN A 191 14.98 2.20 1.22
CA ASN A 191 14.87 2.38 -0.22
C ASN A 191 15.05 1.05 -0.96
N GLN A 192 14.59 0.99 -2.22
CA GLN A 192 14.64 -0.23 -3.03
C GLN A 192 16.07 -0.78 -3.23
N GLY A 193 17.07 0.08 -3.25
CA GLY A 193 18.48 -0.30 -3.42
C GLY A 193 19.16 -0.81 -2.15
N ASP A 194 18.47 -0.87 -1.01
CA ASP A 194 19.05 -1.27 0.28
C ASP A 194 20.24 -0.42 0.71
N THR A 195 20.23 0.85 0.33
CA THR A 195 21.33 1.79 0.57
C THR A 195 20.99 2.89 1.55
N VAL A 196 19.71 3.12 1.84
CA VAL A 196 19.23 4.09 2.83
C VAL A 196 18.24 3.42 3.75
N VAL A 197 18.51 3.47 5.03
CA VAL A 197 17.66 2.92 6.09
C VAL A 197 17.40 4.01 7.11
N LEU A 198 16.13 4.34 7.31
CA LEU A 198 15.67 5.36 8.26
C LEU A 198 14.77 4.73 9.31
N ALA A 199 14.99 5.12 10.56
CA ALA A 199 14.19 4.71 11.71
C ALA A 199 13.51 5.92 12.34
N MET A 200 12.22 5.79 12.62
CA MET A 200 11.39 6.77 13.30
C MET A 200 11.04 6.28 14.70
N VAL A 201 11.03 7.21 15.63
CA VAL A 201 10.72 6.97 17.04
C VAL A 201 9.37 7.59 17.34
N ARG A 202 8.51 6.86 18.03
CA ARG A 202 7.17 7.31 18.41
C ARG A 202 7.22 8.62 19.20
N ASN A 203 6.33 9.54 18.85
CA ASN A 203 6.23 10.86 19.48
C ASN A 203 7.52 11.69 19.46
N SER A 204 8.47 11.36 18.60
CA SER A 204 9.73 12.09 18.45
C SER A 204 9.69 13.05 17.24
N ASN A 205 10.57 14.06 17.29
CA ASN A 205 10.86 14.94 16.16
C ASN A 205 12.24 14.65 15.57
N ILE A 206 12.81 13.50 15.87
CA ILE A 206 14.12 13.06 15.39
C ILE A 206 13.92 11.77 14.59
N ILE A 207 14.59 11.68 13.46
CA ILE A 207 14.77 10.44 12.72
C ILE A 207 16.22 9.99 12.83
N TYR A 208 16.45 8.71 12.68
CA TYR A 208 17.77 8.12 12.70
C TYR A 208 18.07 7.43 11.37
N ARG A 209 19.32 7.47 10.93
CA ARG A 209 19.79 6.67 9.80
C ARG A 209 20.74 5.57 10.25
N LEU A 210 20.74 4.47 9.54
CA LEU A 210 21.73 3.42 9.71
C LEU A 210 23.03 3.81 8.98
N VAL A 211 24.16 3.57 9.63
CA VAL A 211 25.50 3.66 9.03
C VAL A 211 26.21 2.33 9.21
N LYS A 212 26.86 1.84 8.15
CA LYS A 212 27.62 0.59 8.14
C LYS A 212 29.10 0.88 7.97
N LEU A 213 29.92 0.45 8.90
CA LEU A 213 31.37 0.57 8.85
C LEU A 213 32.03 -0.75 8.46
N ASN A 214 32.98 -0.68 7.55
CA ASN A 214 33.81 -1.81 7.16
C ASN A 214 35.20 -1.73 7.83
N SER A 215 35.98 -2.80 7.77
CA SER A 215 37.27 -2.91 8.47
C SER A 215 38.26 -1.79 8.18
N ASN A 216 38.32 -1.26 6.97
CA ASN A 216 39.20 -0.19 6.54
C ASN A 216 38.73 1.22 6.98
N GLN A 217 37.51 1.35 7.50
CA GLN A 217 36.97 2.63 7.99
C GLN A 217 37.09 2.80 9.52
N PHE A 218 37.31 1.69 10.23
CA PHE A 218 37.47 1.64 11.67
C PHE A 218 38.98 1.82 12.03
N PRO A 219 39.39 2.58 13.07
CA PRO A 219 38.59 3.19 14.14
C PRO A 219 38.28 4.70 13.93
N THR A 220 38.88 5.38 12.94
CA THR A 220 38.72 6.85 12.77
C THR A 220 37.26 7.23 12.54
N ALA A 221 36.55 6.43 11.76
CA ALA A 221 35.13 6.64 11.50
C ALA A 221 34.25 6.50 12.75
N MET A 222 34.61 5.61 13.68
CA MET A 222 33.89 5.47 14.95
C MET A 222 33.94 6.73 15.79
N GLN A 223 35.07 7.43 15.86
CA GLN A 223 35.19 8.71 16.56
C GLN A 223 34.24 9.75 15.93
N ALA A 224 34.25 9.85 14.59
CA ALA A 224 33.37 10.77 13.88
C ALA A 224 31.89 10.46 14.17
N ILE A 225 31.49 9.20 14.11
CA ILE A 225 30.13 8.78 14.38
C ILE A 225 29.72 9.02 15.83
N GLN A 226 30.57 8.68 16.80
CA GLN A 226 30.31 8.91 18.21
C GLN A 226 30.18 10.40 18.54
N SER A 227 30.92 11.27 17.88
CA SER A 227 30.79 12.70 18.03
C SER A 227 29.47 13.27 17.54
N THR A 228 28.71 12.52 16.70
CA THR A 228 27.38 12.92 16.24
C THR A 228 26.28 12.68 17.27
N GLY A 229 26.57 12.06 18.41
CA GLY A 229 25.56 11.60 19.36
C GLY A 229 24.80 10.38 18.87
N ALA A 230 25.52 9.42 18.24
CA ALA A 230 24.94 8.14 17.82
C ALA A 230 24.12 7.49 18.93
N ALA A 231 22.91 7.00 18.60
CA ALA A 231 22.04 6.36 19.57
C ALA A 231 22.62 5.03 20.06
N ASP A 232 23.20 4.24 19.14
CA ASP A 232 23.90 2.98 19.44
C ASP A 232 24.81 2.58 18.29
N CYS A 233 25.83 1.79 18.61
CA CYS A 233 26.69 1.10 17.66
C CYS A 233 26.92 -0.34 18.14
N GLN A 234 26.89 -1.28 17.20
CA GLN A 234 27.20 -2.69 17.48
C GLN A 234 28.60 -3.04 17.00
N PRO A 235 29.61 -2.95 17.89
CA PRO A 235 31.02 -3.07 17.52
C PRO A 235 31.56 -4.50 17.61
N VAL A 236 30.70 -5.50 17.85
CA VAL A 236 31.13 -6.84 18.24
C VAL A 236 31.87 -7.57 17.12
N ASN A 237 31.51 -7.33 15.86
CA ASN A 237 32.18 -7.88 14.67
C ASN A 237 32.06 -6.89 13.51
N LEU A 238 32.98 -6.95 12.55
CA LEU A 238 32.82 -6.21 11.31
C LEU A 238 31.89 -6.94 10.34
N PRO A 239 30.93 -6.26 9.67
CA PRO A 239 30.71 -4.81 9.72
C PRO A 239 30.13 -4.33 11.06
N VAL A 240 30.38 -3.07 11.40
CA VAL A 240 29.78 -2.37 12.54
C VAL A 240 28.62 -1.55 12.05
N TYR A 241 27.48 -1.69 12.69
CA TYR A 241 26.29 -0.88 12.42
C TYR A 241 26.10 0.15 13.52
N CYS A 242 25.80 1.40 13.13
CA CYS A 242 25.46 2.50 14.05
C CYS A 242 24.15 3.15 13.65
N ILE A 243 23.40 3.65 14.64
CA ILE A 243 22.24 4.51 14.41
C ILE A 243 22.63 5.94 14.73
N VAL A 244 22.49 6.83 13.76
CA VAL A 244 22.94 8.21 13.82
C VAL A 244 21.74 9.14 13.61
N PRO A 245 21.53 10.18 14.47
CA PRO A 245 20.45 11.13 14.27
C PRO A 245 20.66 11.93 12.97
N VAL A 246 19.56 12.22 12.27
CA VAL A 246 19.52 13.04 11.07
C VAL A 246 18.92 14.39 11.42
N ASN A 247 19.63 15.46 11.01
CA ASN A 247 19.10 16.81 11.10
C ASN A 247 18.34 17.15 9.80
N PRO A 248 17.13 17.75 9.89
CA PRO A 248 16.40 18.17 8.70
C PRO A 248 17.17 19.25 7.90
N GLY A 249 17.96 20.10 8.56
CA GLY A 249 18.68 21.19 7.92
C GLY A 249 17.83 22.44 7.64
N GLY A 250 18.43 23.43 6.97
CA GLY A 250 17.77 24.70 6.64
C GLY A 250 17.36 25.51 7.87
N SER A 251 16.24 26.20 7.79
CA SER A 251 15.63 26.93 8.91
C SER A 251 14.80 26.05 9.83
N ALA A 252 14.49 24.82 9.41
CA ALA A 252 13.75 23.86 10.22
C ALA A 252 14.70 23.16 11.18
N SER A 253 14.53 23.40 12.47
CA SER A 253 15.36 22.78 13.49
C SER A 253 15.04 21.30 13.74
N ASN A 254 13.81 20.88 13.42
CA ASN A 254 13.32 19.53 13.71
C ASN A 254 12.31 19.06 12.64
N PHE A 255 12.13 17.75 12.54
CA PHE A 255 10.96 17.16 11.91
C PHE A 255 9.75 17.38 12.81
N ASP A 256 8.53 17.19 12.27
CA ASP A 256 7.30 17.33 13.06
C ASP A 256 6.51 16.02 13.06
N ARG A 257 6.80 15.16 14.03
CA ARG A 257 6.19 13.83 14.16
C ARG A 257 6.35 12.98 12.90
N PRO A 258 7.57 12.65 12.47
CA PRO A 258 7.79 11.81 11.30
C PRO A 258 7.27 10.38 11.52
N VAL A 259 6.48 9.88 10.57
CA VAL A 259 5.83 8.56 10.63
C VAL A 259 6.35 7.59 9.58
N GLY A 260 7.19 8.04 8.66
CA GLY A 260 7.76 7.21 7.61
C GLY A 260 8.58 8.03 6.62
N ALA A 261 9.16 7.33 5.65
CA ALA A 261 9.80 7.93 4.50
C ALA A 261 9.34 7.22 3.23
N TYR A 262 9.05 8.00 2.19
CA TYR A 262 8.90 7.55 0.83
C TYR A 262 10.19 7.88 0.06
N PHE A 263 10.65 6.97 -0.80
CA PHE A 263 11.86 7.16 -1.58
C PHE A 263 11.51 7.31 -3.07
N SER A 264 12.09 8.33 -3.71
CA SER A 264 11.87 8.55 -5.14
C SER A 264 12.38 7.38 -5.97
N LEU A 265 11.68 7.10 -7.07
CA LEU A 265 12.00 5.98 -7.96
C LEU A 265 13.38 6.12 -8.63
N ASP A 266 13.87 7.35 -8.80
CA ASP A 266 15.21 7.66 -9.36
C ASP A 266 16.35 7.52 -8.33
N GLY A 267 16.03 7.23 -7.07
CA GLY A 267 17.00 7.10 -5.99
C GLY A 267 17.62 8.42 -5.51
N SER A 268 17.10 9.57 -5.92
CA SER A 268 17.68 10.88 -5.57
C SER A 268 17.19 11.43 -4.23
N THR A 269 15.89 11.28 -3.94
CA THR A 269 15.21 11.99 -2.85
C THR A 269 14.49 11.05 -1.90
N ALA A 270 14.67 11.27 -0.60
CA ALA A 270 13.84 10.72 0.46
C ALA A 270 12.85 11.80 0.93
N PHE A 271 11.57 11.49 0.90
CA PHE A 271 10.48 12.33 1.40
C PHE A 271 10.12 11.86 2.80
N ILE A 272 10.47 12.64 3.81
CA ILE A 272 10.13 12.35 5.19
C ILE A 272 8.69 12.82 5.44
N LEU A 273 7.84 11.90 5.88
CA LEU A 273 6.43 12.10 6.11
C LEU A 273 6.21 12.65 7.51
N ASN A 274 6.12 13.98 7.65
CA ASN A 274 5.86 14.64 8.92
C ASN A 274 4.34 14.75 9.13
N CYS A 275 3.84 13.94 10.04
CA CYS A 275 2.41 13.81 10.31
C CYS A 275 1.77 15.09 10.89
N GLY A 276 2.52 15.83 11.69
CA GLY A 276 2.04 17.08 12.28
C GLY A 276 0.88 16.87 13.27
N PRO A 277 -0.22 17.66 13.16
CA PRO A 277 -1.33 17.67 14.13
C PRO A 277 -1.97 16.30 14.37
N GLU A 278 -2.10 15.48 13.34
CA GLU A 278 -2.70 14.15 13.43
C GLU A 278 -1.92 13.24 14.41
N CYS A 279 -0.61 13.45 14.53
CA CYS A 279 0.27 12.73 15.45
C CYS A 279 0.69 13.55 16.69
N GLY A 280 -0.05 14.60 17.02
CA GLY A 280 0.23 15.46 18.17
C GLY A 280 1.39 16.44 17.94
N GLY A 281 1.72 16.75 16.69
CA GLY A 281 2.64 17.81 16.29
C GLY A 281 1.91 19.11 15.92
N ASN A 282 2.56 19.95 15.11
CA ASN A 282 2.04 21.26 14.76
C ASN A 282 1.73 21.42 13.27
N THR A 283 2.59 20.90 12.38
CA THR A 283 2.49 21.16 10.94
C THR A 283 2.76 19.91 10.13
N ALA A 284 1.78 19.46 9.37
CA ALA A 284 1.96 18.39 8.42
C ALA A 284 2.79 18.88 7.23
N SER A 285 3.85 18.15 6.87
CA SER A 285 4.76 18.53 5.80
C SER A 285 5.57 17.36 5.25
N LEU A 286 6.17 17.56 4.08
CA LEU A 286 7.19 16.67 3.52
C LEU A 286 8.54 17.35 3.65
N THR A 287 9.48 16.74 4.34
CA THR A 287 10.89 17.17 4.30
C THR A 287 11.64 16.34 3.27
N LEU A 288 12.21 17.01 2.29
CA LEU A 288 12.97 16.40 1.21
C LEU A 288 14.46 16.34 1.57
N LEU A 289 15.02 15.14 1.49
CA LEU A 289 16.44 14.88 1.80
C LEU A 289 17.12 14.14 0.63
N ARG A 290 18.38 14.42 0.37
CA ARG A 290 19.21 13.71 -0.63
C ARG A 290 19.54 12.29 -0.16
N GLN A 291 19.12 11.27 -0.90
CA GLN A 291 19.39 9.87 -0.53
C GLN A 291 20.89 9.56 -0.51
N GLY A 292 21.68 10.13 -1.43
CA GLY A 292 23.14 9.88 -1.48
C GLY A 292 23.89 10.26 -0.21
N VAL A 293 23.43 11.29 0.52
CA VAL A 293 24.01 11.69 1.81
C VAL A 293 23.59 10.74 2.94
N LEU A 294 22.38 10.17 2.83
CA LEU A 294 21.81 9.25 3.82
C LEU A 294 22.28 7.80 3.64
N ASN A 295 23.08 7.53 2.60
CA ASN A 295 23.56 6.19 2.28
C ASN A 295 24.28 5.54 3.48
N VAL A 296 24.00 4.27 3.72
CA VAL A 296 24.55 3.49 4.85
C VAL A 296 26.08 3.47 4.87
N ASN A 297 26.72 3.60 3.71
CA ASN A 297 28.19 3.66 3.59
C ASN A 297 28.77 5.09 3.69
N THR A 298 27.91 6.11 3.80
CA THR A 298 28.35 7.51 3.96
C THR A 298 28.52 7.84 5.44
N ILE A 299 29.77 8.06 5.84
CA ILE A 299 30.11 8.41 7.23
C ILE A 299 29.78 9.89 7.46
N PRO A 300 29.03 10.25 8.53
CA PRO A 300 28.80 11.64 8.88
C PRO A 300 30.12 12.32 9.20
N THR A 301 30.35 13.51 8.64
CA THR A 301 31.60 14.30 8.84
C THR A 301 31.41 15.47 9.79
N SER A 302 30.18 15.82 10.10
CA SER A 302 29.82 16.94 11.00
C SER A 302 28.54 16.65 11.77
N THR A 303 28.40 17.33 12.90
CA THR A 303 27.18 17.28 13.73
C THR A 303 26.63 18.69 13.93
N PRO A 304 25.34 18.92 13.59
CA PRO A 304 24.46 18.09 12.78
C PRO A 304 24.84 18.13 11.29
N ASP A 305 24.60 17.03 10.59
CA ASP A 305 24.83 16.96 9.14
C ASP A 305 23.61 17.51 8.38
N ASN A 306 23.68 18.76 7.96
CA ASN A 306 22.62 19.45 7.21
C ASN A 306 22.73 19.24 5.69
N SER A 307 23.70 18.49 5.22
CA SER A 307 24.00 18.38 3.78
C SER A 307 22.94 17.62 3.00
N ALA A 308 22.09 16.83 3.70
CA ALA A 308 21.00 16.09 3.08
C ALA A 308 19.80 16.97 2.71
N PHE A 309 19.59 18.10 3.36
CA PHE A 309 18.39 18.92 3.19
C PHE A 309 18.26 19.48 1.77
N ILE A 310 17.04 19.39 1.21
CA ILE A 310 16.64 19.99 -0.06
C ILE A 310 15.61 21.09 0.21
N SER A 311 14.44 20.71 0.73
CA SER A 311 13.32 21.63 0.97
C SER A 311 12.33 21.06 2.00
N ASN A 312 11.36 21.88 2.39
CA ASN A 312 10.21 21.44 3.19
C ASN A 312 8.90 21.94 2.56
N VAL A 313 8.01 21.02 2.22
CA VAL A 313 6.74 21.27 1.55
C VAL A 313 5.61 21.19 2.57
N PRO A 314 4.91 22.27 2.89
CA PRO A 314 3.71 22.23 3.72
C PRO A 314 2.59 21.44 3.03
N VAL A 315 1.98 20.51 3.74
CA VAL A 315 0.85 19.69 3.22
C VAL A 315 -0.33 19.77 4.19
N PRO A 316 -1.18 20.80 4.08
CA PRO A 316 -2.23 21.03 5.06
C PRO A 316 -3.32 19.94 5.11
N GLY A 317 -3.34 19.04 4.12
CA GLY A 317 -4.24 17.88 4.10
C GLY A 317 -3.84 16.72 5.02
N GLY A 318 -2.67 16.81 5.68
CA GLY A 318 -2.10 15.72 6.48
C GLY A 318 -1.12 14.86 5.68
N VAL A 319 -0.25 14.12 6.40
CA VAL A 319 0.83 13.31 5.82
C VAL A 319 1.04 12.06 6.64
N THR A 320 0.54 10.91 6.18
CA THR A 320 0.79 9.60 6.82
C THR A 320 1.35 8.56 5.88
N VAL A 321 0.93 8.57 4.62
CA VAL A 321 1.41 7.65 3.57
C VAL A 321 1.56 8.38 2.25
N ALA A 322 2.51 7.95 1.42
CA ALA A 322 2.77 8.57 0.12
C ALA A 322 3.11 7.51 -0.95
N LEU A 323 2.75 7.83 -2.21
CA LEU A 323 3.06 7.05 -3.39
C LEU A 323 3.23 7.97 -4.61
N SER A 324 4.18 7.70 -5.50
CA SER A 324 4.49 8.55 -6.65
C SER A 324 4.31 7.84 -7.98
N ASP A 325 3.87 8.59 -8.99
CA ASP A 325 3.86 8.18 -10.40
C ASP A 325 5.02 8.76 -11.23
N ALA A 326 6.12 9.12 -10.58
CA ALA A 326 7.31 9.78 -11.11
C ALA A 326 7.19 11.28 -11.37
N THR A 327 6.02 11.86 -11.48
CA THR A 327 5.81 13.32 -11.65
C THR A 327 5.07 13.92 -10.47
N THR A 328 4.15 13.18 -9.90
CA THR A 328 3.27 13.59 -8.80
C THR A 328 3.46 12.65 -7.63
N LEU A 329 3.66 13.20 -6.44
CA LEU A 329 3.55 12.48 -5.20
C LEU A 329 2.14 12.64 -4.65
N TYR A 330 1.46 11.53 -4.47
CA TYR A 330 0.15 11.43 -3.84
C TYR A 330 0.36 11.19 -2.35
N VAL A 331 -0.20 12.06 -1.52
CA VAL A 331 0.01 12.04 -0.07
C VAL A 331 -1.34 12.00 0.62
N ALA A 332 -1.61 10.94 1.37
CA ALA A 332 -2.81 10.83 2.19
C ALA A 332 -2.49 11.10 3.67
N GLY A 333 -3.45 11.69 4.35
CA GLY A 333 -3.39 12.00 5.77
C GLY A 333 -4.67 12.69 6.22
N GLN A 334 -4.68 13.25 7.43
CA GLN A 334 -5.83 13.94 7.97
C GLN A 334 -5.51 15.37 8.37
N GLN A 335 -6.44 16.25 8.07
CA GLN A 335 -6.42 17.65 8.52
C GLN A 335 -7.31 17.80 9.75
N GLN A 336 -6.82 18.49 10.76
CA GLN A 336 -7.66 18.93 11.88
C GLN A 336 -8.59 20.06 11.43
N MET A 337 -9.87 19.89 11.71
CA MET A 337 -10.93 20.86 11.40
C MET A 337 -11.17 21.80 12.57
N PRO A 338 -11.89 22.94 12.37
CA PRO A 338 -12.18 23.88 13.45
C PRO A 338 -12.98 23.30 14.65
N ASP A 339 -13.68 22.18 14.44
CA ASP A 339 -14.37 21.44 15.49
C ASP A 339 -13.43 20.55 16.33
N GLY A 340 -12.13 20.53 16.00
CA GLY A 340 -11.12 19.71 16.65
C GLY A 340 -11.03 18.27 16.13
N LEU A 341 -11.94 17.85 15.27
CA LEU A 341 -11.94 16.52 14.66
C LEU A 341 -11.05 16.49 13.41
N PHE A 342 -10.69 15.31 12.98
CA PHE A 342 -9.86 15.10 11.79
C PHE A 342 -10.69 14.64 10.59
N THR A 343 -10.30 15.11 9.40
CA THR A 343 -10.91 14.70 8.13
C THR A 343 -9.82 14.29 7.15
N GLY A 344 -10.05 13.18 6.44
CA GLY A 344 -9.11 12.61 5.48
C GLY A 344 -9.00 13.43 4.20
N TYR A 345 -7.77 13.65 3.75
CA TYR A 345 -7.46 14.28 2.46
C TYR A 345 -6.35 13.55 1.72
N LEU A 346 -6.51 13.50 0.40
CA LEU A 346 -5.45 13.21 -0.55
C LEU A 346 -4.91 14.53 -1.10
N SER A 347 -3.63 14.79 -0.91
CA SER A 347 -2.92 15.92 -1.51
C SER A 347 -2.06 15.43 -2.68
N THR A 348 -2.06 16.19 -3.79
CA THR A 348 -1.16 15.96 -4.92
C THR A 348 -0.03 16.97 -4.88
N VAL A 349 1.21 16.49 -4.97
CA VAL A 349 2.42 17.32 -4.87
C VAL A 349 3.23 17.14 -6.15
N ASP A 350 3.49 18.24 -6.85
CA ASP A 350 4.40 18.26 -8.00
C ASP A 350 5.84 18.07 -7.52
N LEU A 351 6.51 17.01 -8.01
CA LEU A 351 7.85 16.64 -7.54
C LEU A 351 8.92 17.66 -7.93
N ALA A 352 8.81 18.29 -9.09
CA ALA A 352 9.76 19.31 -9.52
C ALA A 352 9.60 20.59 -8.70
N ALA A 353 8.36 21.00 -8.44
CA ALA A 353 8.08 22.14 -7.58
C ALA A 353 8.46 21.88 -6.11
N ALA A 354 8.31 20.65 -5.63
CA ALA A 354 8.66 20.28 -4.26
C ALA A 354 10.12 20.62 -3.93
N ALA A 355 11.03 20.43 -4.88
CA ALA A 355 12.44 20.76 -4.70
C ALA A 355 12.76 22.26 -4.84
N ASN A 356 12.08 22.97 -5.76
CA ASN A 356 12.48 24.31 -6.21
C ASN A 356 11.53 25.43 -5.71
N SER A 357 10.28 25.12 -5.46
CA SER A 357 9.21 26.07 -5.10
C SER A 357 8.24 25.44 -4.10
N PRO A 358 8.71 24.99 -2.92
CA PRO A 358 7.98 24.13 -2.01
C PRO A 358 6.62 24.69 -1.54
N SER A 359 6.48 26.02 -1.44
CA SER A 359 5.24 26.67 -1.03
C SER A 359 4.10 26.53 -2.04
N THR A 360 4.39 26.21 -3.29
CA THR A 360 3.42 26.05 -4.39
C THR A 360 3.37 24.63 -4.93
N ALA A 361 4.09 23.70 -4.30
CA ALA A 361 4.22 22.33 -4.78
C ALA A 361 2.93 21.51 -4.63
N VAL A 362 2.06 21.83 -3.66
CA VAL A 362 0.75 21.18 -3.52
C VAL A 362 -0.20 21.70 -4.58
N THR A 363 -0.57 20.85 -5.54
CA THR A 363 -1.38 21.20 -6.72
C THR A 363 -2.86 20.87 -6.57
N GLY A 364 -3.22 20.03 -5.60
CA GLY A 364 -4.61 19.64 -5.33
C GLY A 364 -4.77 19.05 -3.94
N LYS A 365 -6.02 19.13 -3.43
CA LYS A 365 -6.44 18.52 -2.16
C LYS A 365 -7.87 18.01 -2.32
N TYR A 366 -8.06 16.71 -2.08
CA TYR A 366 -9.32 16.01 -2.33
C TYR A 366 -9.78 15.29 -1.06
N PRO A 367 -11.06 15.43 -0.68
CA PRO A 367 -11.58 14.70 0.49
C PRO A 367 -11.61 13.19 0.20
N ILE A 368 -11.14 12.42 1.16
CA ILE A 368 -11.11 10.96 1.15
C ILE A 368 -11.68 10.41 2.44
N SER A 369 -11.70 9.09 2.60
CA SER A 369 -12.09 8.48 3.88
C SER A 369 -11.23 9.02 5.04
N ASP A 370 -11.85 9.15 6.19
CA ASP A 370 -11.14 9.52 7.43
C ASP A 370 -10.25 8.36 7.92
N GLY A 371 -9.57 8.56 9.04
CA GLY A 371 -8.81 7.55 9.73
C GLY A 371 -7.32 7.50 9.36
N ASN A 372 -6.62 6.57 9.97
CA ASN A 372 -5.19 6.39 9.76
C ASN A 372 -4.93 5.73 8.38
N HIS A 373 -4.48 6.52 7.42
CA HIS A 373 -4.17 6.03 6.07
C HIS A 373 -2.89 5.21 6.08
N SER A 374 -2.98 3.97 5.61
CA SER A 374 -1.86 3.01 5.64
C SER A 374 -1.57 2.33 4.31
N LYS A 375 -2.48 2.40 3.35
CA LYS A 375 -2.34 1.74 2.04
C LYS A 375 -2.61 2.74 0.92
N LEU A 376 -1.68 2.79 -0.06
CA LEU A 376 -1.86 3.45 -1.36
C LEU A 376 -1.49 2.47 -2.46
N LEU A 377 -2.28 2.41 -3.53
CA LEU A 377 -2.09 1.46 -4.61
C LEU A 377 -2.56 2.06 -5.94
N PHE A 378 -1.69 2.12 -6.94
CA PHE A 378 -2.12 2.38 -8.31
C PHE A 378 -2.76 1.11 -8.91
N ALA A 379 -3.79 1.32 -9.72
CA ALA A 379 -4.48 0.22 -10.39
C ALA A 379 -4.90 0.59 -11.82
N ASP A 380 -5.54 -0.36 -12.51
CA ASP A 380 -6.10 -0.15 -13.84
C ASP A 380 -7.03 1.10 -13.87
N ASP A 381 -7.41 1.51 -15.06
CA ASP A 381 -8.32 2.65 -15.30
C ASP A 381 -7.82 3.99 -14.77
N ASN A 382 -6.49 4.14 -14.69
CA ASN A 382 -5.83 5.34 -14.20
C ASN A 382 -6.29 5.74 -12.78
N THR A 383 -6.45 4.77 -11.90
CA THR A 383 -6.96 4.96 -10.54
C THR A 383 -5.87 4.83 -9.49
N LEU A 384 -6.07 5.52 -8.38
CA LEU A 384 -5.34 5.35 -7.13
C LEU A 384 -6.33 4.91 -6.05
N TRP A 385 -5.98 3.87 -5.31
CA TRP A 385 -6.79 3.34 -4.22
C TRP A 385 -6.14 3.63 -2.89
N ILE A 386 -6.94 4.10 -1.93
CA ILE A 386 -6.47 4.58 -0.64
C ILE A 386 -7.21 3.83 0.44
N GLY A 387 -6.46 3.16 1.32
CA GLY A 387 -7.00 2.43 2.46
C GLY A 387 -6.64 3.06 3.79
N SER A 388 -7.58 3.08 4.71
CA SER A 388 -7.39 3.57 6.07
C SER A 388 -7.91 2.59 7.12
N GLN A 389 -7.56 2.85 8.37
CA GLN A 389 -8.08 2.17 9.55
C GLN A 389 -8.69 3.23 10.48
N PHE A 390 -9.59 2.81 11.34
CA PHE A 390 -10.25 3.70 12.30
C PHE A 390 -11.01 4.89 11.67
N CYS A 391 -11.53 4.72 10.46
CA CYS A 391 -12.26 5.76 9.74
C CYS A 391 -13.61 6.11 10.37
N ALA A 392 -14.17 5.22 11.19
CA ALA A 392 -15.45 5.39 11.85
C ALA A 392 -15.27 5.44 13.37
N THR A 393 -14.62 6.48 13.88
CA THR A 393 -14.36 6.57 15.31
C THR A 393 -15.04 7.77 15.97
N GLY A 394 -15.58 7.53 17.16
CA GLY A 394 -16.02 8.55 18.11
C GLY A 394 -17.06 9.54 17.57
N GLU A 395 -16.77 10.81 17.66
CA GLU A 395 -17.71 11.89 17.39
C GLU A 395 -18.12 11.99 15.90
N ARG A 396 -17.25 11.64 14.96
CA ARG A 396 -17.57 11.66 13.53
C ARG A 396 -18.66 10.65 13.18
N GLN A 397 -18.61 9.46 13.77
CA GLN A 397 -19.65 8.45 13.62
C GLN A 397 -21.01 8.96 14.13
N LYS A 398 -21.01 9.65 15.27
CA LYS A 398 -22.21 10.26 15.84
C LYS A 398 -22.81 11.34 14.95
N LEU A 399 -21.98 12.04 14.18
CA LEU A 399 -22.41 13.03 13.21
C LEU A 399 -22.98 12.40 11.92
N GLY A 400 -23.02 11.08 11.81
CA GLY A 400 -23.53 10.36 10.64
C GLY A 400 -22.68 10.53 9.40
N GLN A 401 -21.38 10.81 9.57
CA GLN A 401 -20.46 10.96 8.46
C GLN A 401 -20.03 9.59 7.91
N ASN A 402 -19.56 9.60 6.67
CA ASN A 402 -19.10 8.38 6.03
C ASN A 402 -17.86 7.84 6.73
N TYR A 403 -17.91 6.57 7.11
CA TYR A 403 -16.87 5.86 7.84
C TYR A 403 -16.41 4.60 7.12
N ASN A 404 -16.55 4.53 5.80
CA ASN A 404 -15.93 3.50 5.00
C ASN A 404 -14.46 3.83 4.74
N CYS A 405 -13.59 2.87 4.95
CA CYS A 405 -12.14 3.06 5.00
C CYS A 405 -11.44 2.83 3.64
N LEU A 406 -12.18 2.84 2.55
CA LEU A 406 -11.64 2.68 1.20
C LEU A 406 -12.06 3.85 0.32
N THR A 407 -11.10 4.45 -0.38
CA THR A 407 -11.34 5.49 -1.37
C THR A 407 -10.73 5.10 -2.71
N ARG A 408 -11.50 5.25 -3.79
CA ARG A 408 -11.03 5.24 -5.18
C ARG A 408 -10.82 6.68 -5.64
N PHE A 409 -9.65 7.01 -6.14
CA PHE A 409 -9.36 8.30 -6.75
C PHE A 409 -9.11 8.13 -8.25
N ASP A 410 -9.90 8.81 -9.07
CA ASP A 410 -9.69 8.90 -10.51
C ASP A 410 -8.65 10.00 -10.78
N ARG A 411 -7.47 9.57 -11.27
CA ARG A 411 -6.34 10.49 -11.51
C ARG A 411 -6.57 11.40 -12.72
N GLY A 412 -7.37 10.95 -13.68
CA GLY A 412 -7.73 11.74 -14.86
C GLY A 412 -8.77 12.80 -14.54
N ALA A 413 -9.88 12.40 -13.94
CA ALA A 413 -10.96 13.29 -13.54
C ALA A 413 -10.64 14.10 -12.27
N LYS A 414 -9.62 13.69 -11.51
CA LYS A 414 -9.25 14.28 -10.20
C LYS A 414 -10.41 14.28 -9.21
N THR A 415 -11.11 13.16 -9.13
CA THR A 415 -12.25 12.97 -8.24
C THR A 415 -12.05 11.77 -7.32
N ALA A 416 -12.41 11.92 -6.05
CA ALA A 416 -12.40 10.87 -5.05
C ALA A 416 -13.80 10.33 -4.79
N GLN A 417 -13.91 9.03 -4.63
CA GLN A 417 -15.14 8.31 -4.29
C GLN A 417 -14.85 7.37 -3.13
N ILE A 418 -15.54 7.55 -2.02
CA ILE A 418 -15.46 6.63 -0.87
C ILE A 418 -16.32 5.40 -1.18
N ILE A 419 -15.81 4.21 -0.88
CA ILE A 419 -16.42 2.94 -1.24
C ILE A 419 -16.64 2.09 0.03
N PRO A 420 -17.86 1.57 0.22
CA PRO A 420 -19.10 1.92 -0.46
C PRO A 420 -19.51 3.36 -0.21
N ASN A 421 -20.18 3.96 -1.19
CA ASN A 421 -20.70 5.31 -1.04
C ASN A 421 -21.93 5.29 -0.12
N VAL A 422 -21.88 6.05 0.96
CA VAL A 422 -23.02 6.24 1.87
C VAL A 422 -23.42 7.71 1.91
N THR A 423 -24.71 7.95 2.05
CA THR A 423 -25.23 9.31 2.17
C THR A 423 -24.95 9.83 3.59
N PRO A 424 -24.54 11.10 3.76
CA PRO A 424 -24.45 11.72 5.06
C PRO A 424 -25.78 11.58 5.82
N GLY A 425 -25.71 11.26 7.10
CA GLY A 425 -26.89 10.98 7.93
C GLY A 425 -27.22 9.49 8.09
N GLY A 426 -26.38 8.61 7.57
CA GLY A 426 -26.48 7.17 7.80
C GLY A 426 -27.56 6.46 6.97
N ALA A 427 -28.30 7.19 6.12
CA ALA A 427 -29.17 6.56 5.16
C ALA A 427 -28.35 6.06 3.98
N THR A 428 -28.28 4.76 3.83
CA THR A 428 -27.62 4.14 2.70
C THR A 428 -28.54 4.19 1.48
N THR A 429 -28.07 4.83 0.43
CA THR A 429 -28.80 4.85 -0.85
C THR A 429 -28.32 3.80 -1.82
N VAL A 430 -27.22 3.11 -1.49
CA VAL A 430 -26.63 2.08 -2.34
C VAL A 430 -27.03 0.73 -1.79
N ALA A 431 -27.89 0.02 -2.53
CA ALA A 431 -28.13 -1.39 -2.27
C ALA A 431 -26.91 -2.17 -2.77
N TYR A 432 -26.11 -2.64 -1.85
CA TYR A 432 -25.10 -3.65 -2.17
C TYR A 432 -25.77 -4.95 -2.57
N PRO A 433 -25.12 -5.76 -3.41
CA PRO A 433 -25.65 -7.08 -3.75
C PRO A 433 -26.01 -7.90 -2.52
N ASN A 434 -25.39 -7.64 -1.38
CA ASN A 434 -25.68 -8.28 -0.12
C ASN A 434 -26.70 -7.49 0.73
N THR A 435 -27.93 -7.48 0.30
CA THR A 435 -29.01 -6.71 0.89
C THR A 435 -29.40 -7.10 2.32
N ASN A 436 -28.88 -8.20 2.85
CA ASN A 436 -29.13 -8.63 4.23
C ASN A 436 -28.28 -7.92 5.28
N GLN A 437 -27.34 -7.10 4.86
CA GLN A 437 -26.54 -6.30 5.78
C GLN A 437 -27.18 -4.92 5.92
N ASN A 438 -27.68 -4.64 7.10
CA ASN A 438 -28.16 -3.31 7.46
C ASN A 438 -27.04 -2.27 7.59
N LEU A 439 -25.82 -2.66 7.28
CA LEU A 439 -24.61 -1.87 7.51
C LEU A 439 -23.85 -1.80 6.19
N TYR A 440 -23.80 -0.61 5.63
CA TYR A 440 -23.10 -0.29 4.39
C TYR A 440 -21.72 0.29 4.68
N TYR A 441 -21.14 -0.08 5.78
CA TYR A 441 -19.75 0.16 6.08
C TYR A 441 -19.08 -1.17 6.38
N TYR A 442 -17.85 -1.29 5.94
CA TYR A 442 -17.08 -2.51 6.13
C TYR A 442 -16.04 -2.39 7.25
N GLY A 443 -15.75 -1.18 7.72
CA GLY A 443 -14.80 -0.96 8.79
C GLY A 443 -13.36 -0.75 8.28
N ASP A 444 -12.38 -1.31 9.00
CA ASP A 444 -10.97 -1.11 8.71
C ASP A 444 -10.52 -1.82 7.43
N LEU A 445 -9.73 -1.16 6.62
CA LEU A 445 -9.01 -1.77 5.51
C LEU A 445 -7.61 -2.18 5.97
N THR A 446 -7.36 -3.48 5.98
CA THR A 446 -6.09 -4.05 6.43
C THR A 446 -5.21 -4.55 5.29
N GLY A 447 -5.83 -4.93 4.15
CA GLY A 447 -5.13 -5.41 2.97
C GLY A 447 -5.69 -4.86 1.68
N LEU A 448 -4.82 -4.63 0.70
CA LEU A 448 -5.17 -4.10 -0.61
C LEU A 448 -4.18 -4.62 -1.64
N CYS A 449 -4.66 -5.21 -2.75
CA CYS A 449 -3.82 -5.59 -3.87
C CYS A 449 -4.52 -5.39 -5.22
N TRP A 450 -3.71 -5.09 -6.26
CA TRP A 450 -4.17 -4.91 -7.62
C TRP A 450 -3.97 -6.19 -8.44
N VAL A 451 -5.04 -6.70 -9.02
CA VAL A 451 -4.98 -7.79 -9.99
C VAL A 451 -4.67 -7.18 -11.36
N GLN A 452 -3.39 -7.10 -11.68
CA GLN A 452 -2.86 -6.35 -12.82
C GLN A 452 -3.52 -6.74 -14.14
N ASN A 453 -3.99 -5.73 -14.90
CA ASN A 453 -4.66 -5.86 -16.19
C ASN A 453 -6.02 -6.60 -16.16
N PHE A 454 -6.65 -6.70 -15.00
CA PHE A 454 -7.98 -7.33 -14.85
C PHE A 454 -9.06 -6.36 -14.38
N HIS A 455 -8.78 -5.07 -14.35
CA HIS A 455 -9.70 -4.03 -13.87
C HIS A 455 -10.30 -4.34 -12.49
N LYS A 456 -9.47 -4.90 -11.61
CA LYS A 456 -9.92 -5.46 -10.35
C LYS A 456 -8.90 -5.22 -9.24
N ILE A 457 -9.39 -4.85 -8.06
CA ILE A 457 -8.63 -4.94 -6.82
C ILE A 457 -9.27 -5.96 -5.88
N TYR A 458 -8.46 -6.55 -5.02
CA TYR A 458 -8.90 -7.32 -3.86
C TYR A 458 -8.53 -6.60 -2.58
N THR A 459 -9.37 -6.75 -1.56
CA THR A 459 -9.19 -6.09 -0.26
C THR A 459 -9.46 -7.07 0.88
N ALA A 460 -8.72 -6.90 1.98
CA ALA A 460 -9.14 -7.36 3.29
C ALA A 460 -9.81 -6.15 3.98
N TYR A 461 -11.14 -6.15 4.05
CA TYR A 461 -11.94 -5.00 4.41
C TYR A 461 -13.00 -5.41 5.43
N GLY A 462 -12.98 -4.82 6.61
CA GLY A 462 -13.84 -5.23 7.72
C GLY A 462 -13.66 -6.68 8.16
N GLY A 463 -12.48 -7.24 7.94
CA GLY A 463 -12.18 -8.64 8.24
C GLY A 463 -12.71 -9.64 7.21
N GLN A 464 -13.21 -9.17 6.06
CA GLN A 464 -13.68 -9.99 4.95
C GLN A 464 -12.89 -9.69 3.67
N VAL A 465 -12.99 -10.59 2.69
CA VAL A 465 -12.39 -10.35 1.38
C VAL A 465 -13.45 -9.79 0.45
N HIS A 466 -13.12 -8.66 -0.19
CA HIS A 466 -13.95 -8.04 -1.20
C HIS A 466 -13.16 -7.81 -2.48
N ALA A 467 -13.87 -7.73 -3.61
CA ALA A 467 -13.29 -7.39 -4.90
C ALA A 467 -14.08 -6.23 -5.52
N PHE A 468 -13.36 -5.22 -6.03
CA PHE A 468 -13.95 -4.02 -6.62
C PHE A 468 -13.44 -3.81 -8.03
N ASN A 469 -14.30 -3.26 -8.88
CA ASN A 469 -13.98 -2.86 -10.23
C ASN A 469 -13.22 -1.52 -10.22
N THR A 470 -12.06 -1.47 -10.87
CA THR A 470 -11.25 -0.25 -10.91
C THR A 470 -11.90 0.86 -11.73
N ALA A 471 -12.75 0.54 -12.73
CA ALA A 471 -13.36 1.53 -13.60
C ALA A 471 -14.38 2.44 -12.86
N ASP A 472 -15.20 1.85 -11.97
CA ASP A 472 -16.32 2.56 -11.34
C ASP A 472 -16.41 2.39 -9.81
N GLY A 473 -15.56 1.53 -9.22
CA GLY A 473 -15.59 1.23 -7.79
C GLY A 473 -16.74 0.32 -7.35
N SER A 474 -17.48 -0.26 -8.29
CA SER A 474 -18.53 -1.22 -7.95
C SER A 474 -17.95 -2.51 -7.37
N GLU A 475 -18.63 -3.09 -6.40
CA GLU A 475 -18.22 -4.37 -5.86
C GLU A 475 -18.55 -5.49 -6.86
N ILE A 476 -17.54 -6.32 -7.15
CA ILE A 476 -17.68 -7.40 -8.13
C ILE A 476 -18.37 -8.58 -7.49
N ASP A 477 -17.96 -8.91 -6.27
CA ASP A 477 -18.50 -10.01 -5.50
C ASP A 477 -18.21 -9.79 -4.02
N ASN A 478 -19.24 -9.96 -3.23
CA ASN A 478 -19.21 -9.61 -1.82
C ASN A 478 -19.77 -10.70 -0.90
N GLN A 479 -20.46 -11.70 -1.44
CA GLN A 479 -21.20 -12.63 -0.59
C GLN A 479 -20.41 -13.87 -0.22
N PHE A 480 -19.48 -14.27 -1.06
CA PHE A 480 -19.01 -15.65 -1.07
C PHE A 480 -17.50 -15.81 -1.17
N ILE A 481 -16.75 -14.71 -1.09
CA ILE A 481 -15.32 -14.78 -0.91
C ILE A 481 -15.06 -15.05 0.57
N THR A 482 -15.22 -16.30 0.96
CA THR A 482 -15.08 -16.69 2.35
C THR A 482 -13.68 -17.17 2.66
N VAL A 483 -13.12 -16.67 3.74
CA VAL A 483 -11.94 -17.22 4.40
C VAL A 483 -12.35 -17.84 5.74
N GLN A 484 -11.50 -18.72 6.28
CA GLN A 484 -11.78 -19.39 7.56
C GLN A 484 -11.51 -18.48 8.76
N GLY A 485 -12.26 -17.38 8.86
CA GLY A 485 -12.11 -16.41 9.94
C GLY A 485 -12.03 -14.99 9.43
N THR A 486 -11.21 -14.15 10.10
CA THR A 486 -11.02 -12.74 9.77
C THR A 486 -9.85 -12.58 8.79
N ALA A 487 -10.10 -12.00 7.62
CA ALA A 487 -9.07 -11.62 6.66
C ALA A 487 -8.21 -10.48 7.22
N LEU A 488 -6.91 -10.58 7.06
CA LEU A 488 -5.94 -9.63 7.61
C LEU A 488 -5.16 -8.87 6.53
N ASP A 489 -4.73 -9.55 5.46
CA ASP A 489 -4.01 -8.94 4.34
C ASP A 489 -4.23 -9.73 3.06
N VAL A 490 -3.96 -9.11 1.91
CA VAL A 490 -4.12 -9.72 0.58
C VAL A 490 -2.94 -9.37 -0.32
N ALA A 491 -2.56 -10.29 -1.21
CA ALA A 491 -1.51 -10.09 -2.20
C ALA A 491 -1.80 -10.81 -3.52
N TYR A 492 -1.53 -10.16 -4.64
CA TYR A 492 -1.67 -10.75 -5.96
C TYR A 492 -0.36 -11.44 -6.39
N LEU A 493 -0.35 -12.76 -6.47
CA LEU A 493 0.85 -13.57 -6.64
C LEU A 493 1.38 -13.62 -8.08
N ASP A 494 0.54 -13.36 -9.07
CA ASP A 494 0.86 -13.52 -10.49
C ASP A 494 1.07 -12.17 -11.20
N ALA A 495 1.33 -11.11 -10.44
CA ALA A 495 1.73 -9.82 -10.99
C ALA A 495 3.02 -9.95 -11.81
N ILE A 496 3.16 -9.11 -12.83
CA ILE A 496 4.35 -9.06 -13.69
C ILE A 496 5.45 -8.18 -13.10
N THR A 497 5.13 -7.40 -12.09
CA THR A 497 6.08 -6.52 -11.38
C THR A 497 5.89 -6.64 -9.87
N ASN A 498 6.91 -6.26 -9.10
CA ASN A 498 6.81 -6.13 -7.64
C ASN A 498 6.20 -4.78 -7.22
N ALA A 499 5.90 -3.91 -8.16
CA ALA A 499 5.31 -2.63 -7.86
C ALA A 499 3.89 -2.81 -7.31
N ASP A 500 3.58 -2.09 -6.28
CA ASP A 500 2.22 -1.85 -5.79
C ASP A 500 1.46 -3.09 -5.28
N ASN A 501 2.19 -3.97 -4.59
CA ASN A 501 1.55 -5.11 -3.90
C ASN A 501 1.95 -5.19 -2.45
#